data_e0846157d024637cbca4c11c264bca94
#
_entry.id   e0846157d024637cbca4c11c264bca94
#
_cell.length_a   1.000
_cell.length_b   1.000
_cell.length_c   1.000
_cell.angle_alpha   90.00
_cell.angle_beta   90.00
_cell.angle_gamma   90.00
#
_symmetry.space_group_name_H-M   'P 1'
#
loop_
_entity.id
_entity.type
_entity.pdbx_description
1 polymer ?
#
loop_
_entity_poly.entity_id
_entity_poly.type
_entity_poly.pdbx_seq_one_letter_code
_entity_poly.pdbx_strand_id
1 'polypeptide(L)'
;YAGSLRFHLGLATPNDDRCFIEVDGQRYSWRDGEGVLFDETYIHYAENTSGENRLILFCDIERPMRYRWAQKVNHWLGRHLMSAASAPNDIGDRTGGINRAFRYIYQIRIVGKRLKKWNKTVYYIVKWLLFGGIAWLIWSAF
;
A
#
# COMPACT_ATOMS: atom_id res chain seq x y z
N TYR A 1 1.52 1.42 4.31
CA TYR A 1 1.98 0.58 5.44
C TYR A 1 2.40 1.47 6.60
N ALA A 2 1.84 1.22 7.80
CA ALA A 2 2.03 2.10 8.97
C ALA A 2 3.49 2.21 9.48
N GLY A 3 4.38 1.39 9.01
CA GLY A 3 5.82 1.38 9.35
C GLY A 3 6.68 2.26 8.44
N SER A 4 6.11 2.91 7.43
CA SER A 4 6.79 3.84 6.54
C SER A 4 6.13 5.21 6.52
N LEU A 5 6.90 6.19 6.09
CA LEU A 5 6.46 7.52 5.70
C LEU A 5 6.83 7.71 4.24
N ARG A 6 6.03 8.45 3.49
CA ARG A 6 6.30 8.74 2.10
C ARG A 6 6.88 10.13 1.93
N PHE A 7 8.01 10.21 1.24
CA PHE A 7 8.66 11.46 0.88
C PHE A 7 8.51 11.72 -0.63
N HIS A 8 8.02 12.89 -0.97
CA HIS A 8 7.99 13.38 -2.35
C HIS A 8 8.90 14.60 -2.49
N LEU A 9 9.69 14.64 -3.56
CA LEU A 9 10.50 15.79 -3.96
C LEU A 9 10.11 16.22 -5.38
N GLY A 10 9.72 17.46 -5.57
CA GLY A 10 9.50 18.04 -6.90
C GLY A 10 10.82 18.18 -7.66
N LEU A 11 10.97 17.48 -8.77
CA LEU A 11 12.14 17.58 -9.65
C LEU A 11 11.90 18.54 -10.82
N ALA A 12 10.73 18.43 -11.45
CA ALA A 12 10.25 19.34 -12.45
C ALA A 12 8.72 19.39 -12.34
N THR A 13 8.19 20.49 -11.90
CA THR A 13 6.76 20.67 -11.62
C THR A 13 6.25 21.95 -12.30
N PRO A 14 4.95 22.06 -12.53
CA PRO A 14 4.37 23.30 -13.05
C PRO A 14 4.57 24.52 -12.13
N ASN A 15 5.01 24.33 -10.89
CA ASN A 15 5.10 25.35 -9.85
C ASN A 15 3.79 26.12 -9.63
N ASP A 16 2.66 25.43 -9.79
CA ASP A 16 1.29 25.94 -9.82
C ASP A 16 0.44 25.19 -8.78
N ASP A 17 -0.51 25.89 -8.15
CA ASP A 17 -1.38 25.31 -7.13
C ASP A 17 -2.42 24.32 -7.68
N ARG A 18 -2.55 24.24 -9.00
CA ARG A 18 -3.33 23.20 -9.70
C ARG A 18 -2.64 21.85 -9.76
N CYS A 19 -1.36 21.79 -9.34
CA CYS A 19 -0.58 20.56 -9.26
C CYS A 19 -0.26 20.26 -7.79
N PHE A 20 -1.07 19.42 -7.14
CA PHE A 20 -1.00 19.21 -5.69
C PHE A 20 -1.24 17.77 -5.28
N ILE A 21 -0.90 17.49 -4.04
CA ILE A 21 -1.38 16.34 -3.27
C ILE A 21 -2.19 16.85 -2.08
N GLU A 22 -3.28 16.16 -1.77
CA GLU A 22 -4.05 16.38 -0.56
C GLU A 22 -3.94 15.16 0.33
N VAL A 23 -3.59 15.36 1.59
CA VAL A 23 -3.43 14.32 2.61
C VAL A 23 -4.26 14.71 3.83
N ASP A 24 -5.26 13.90 4.16
CA ASP A 24 -6.16 14.14 5.30
C ASP A 24 -6.77 15.55 5.32
N GLY A 25 -7.15 16.05 4.13
CA GLY A 25 -7.73 17.39 3.95
C GLY A 25 -6.72 18.54 3.92
N GLN A 26 -5.42 18.26 4.03
CA GLN A 26 -4.36 19.25 3.91
C GLN A 26 -3.74 19.20 2.52
N ARG A 27 -3.77 20.33 1.80
CA ARG A 27 -3.25 20.46 0.44
C ARG A 27 -1.80 20.94 0.47
N TYR A 28 -0.96 20.26 -0.32
CA TYR A 28 0.42 20.63 -0.61
C TYR A 28 0.64 20.69 -2.12
N SER A 29 0.99 21.86 -2.64
CA SER A 29 1.31 22.05 -4.07
C SER A 29 2.80 21.80 -4.29
N TRP A 30 3.14 20.93 -5.25
CA TRP A 30 4.56 20.64 -5.52
C TRP A 30 5.25 21.85 -6.18
N ARG A 31 6.46 22.12 -5.68
CA ARG A 31 7.40 23.11 -6.22
C ARG A 31 8.74 22.42 -6.50
N ASP A 32 9.48 22.96 -7.47
CA ASP A 32 10.80 22.44 -7.81
C ASP A 32 11.76 22.59 -6.63
N GLY A 33 12.44 21.51 -6.28
CA GLY A 33 13.39 21.48 -5.18
C GLY A 33 12.75 21.40 -3.78
N GLU A 34 11.41 21.44 -3.66
CA GLU A 34 10.72 21.32 -2.39
C GLU A 34 10.25 19.89 -2.14
N GLY A 35 10.35 19.45 -0.89
CA GLY A 35 9.94 18.12 -0.48
C GLY A 35 8.81 18.13 0.54
N VAL A 36 7.93 17.14 0.47
CA VAL A 36 6.91 16.87 1.47
C VAL A 36 7.03 15.47 2.02
N LEU A 37 6.93 15.34 3.33
CA LEU A 37 6.91 14.07 4.04
C LEU A 37 5.53 13.86 4.65
N PHE A 38 4.89 12.74 4.36
CA PHE A 38 3.55 12.44 4.89
C PHE A 38 3.37 10.95 5.20
N ASP A 39 2.34 10.66 5.96
CA ASP A 39 1.92 9.31 6.29
C ASP A 39 0.93 8.81 5.24
N GLU A 40 1.34 7.84 4.42
CA GLU A 40 0.50 7.25 3.37
C GLU A 40 -0.72 6.46 3.89
N THR A 41 -0.80 6.22 5.20
CA THR A 41 -1.97 5.55 5.80
C THR A 41 -3.20 6.45 5.86
N TYR A 42 -3.01 7.77 5.79
CA TYR A 42 -4.10 8.72 5.65
C TYR A 42 -4.68 8.72 4.24
N ILE A 43 -5.94 9.11 4.12
CA ILE A 43 -6.59 9.28 2.81
C ILE A 43 -5.84 10.38 2.08
N HIS A 44 -5.35 10.06 0.91
CA HIS A 44 -4.64 11.03 0.07
C HIS A 44 -4.96 10.82 -1.40
N TYR A 45 -4.90 11.90 -2.15
CA TYR A 45 -5.02 11.90 -3.61
C TYR A 45 -4.15 13.01 -4.20
N ALA A 46 -3.79 12.85 -5.45
CA ALA A 46 -2.98 13.82 -6.17
C ALA A 46 -3.71 14.26 -7.44
N GLU A 47 -3.64 15.54 -7.74
CA GLU A 47 -4.28 16.14 -8.91
C GLU A 47 -3.29 17.05 -9.65
N ASN A 48 -3.41 17.08 -10.96
CA ASN A 48 -2.66 18.00 -11.81
C ASN A 48 -3.58 18.46 -12.96
N THR A 49 -4.10 19.67 -12.84
CA THR A 49 -4.94 20.31 -13.85
C THR A 49 -4.23 21.51 -14.51
N SER A 50 -2.91 21.63 -14.35
CA SER A 50 -2.11 22.71 -14.95
C SER A 50 -1.96 22.60 -16.46
N GLY A 51 -2.15 21.39 -17.02
CA GLY A 51 -1.87 21.10 -18.44
C GLY A 51 -0.41 20.77 -18.74
N GLU A 52 0.48 20.83 -17.74
CA GLU A 52 1.90 20.51 -17.85
C GLU A 52 2.21 19.19 -17.14
N ASN A 53 3.28 18.51 -17.57
CA ASN A 53 3.75 17.31 -16.90
C ASN A 53 4.45 17.66 -15.58
N ARG A 54 4.38 16.73 -14.63
CA ARG A 54 5.16 16.80 -13.39
C ARG A 54 6.09 15.60 -13.29
N LEU A 55 7.29 15.84 -12.78
CA LEU A 55 8.25 14.81 -12.40
C LEU A 55 8.53 14.93 -10.90
N ILE A 56 8.22 13.88 -10.17
CA ILE A 56 8.37 13.80 -8.72
C ILE A 56 9.20 12.56 -8.39
N LEU A 57 10.28 12.74 -7.64
CA LEU A 57 10.94 11.63 -6.96
C LEU A 57 10.10 11.29 -5.72
N PHE A 58 9.72 10.04 -5.56
CA PHE A 58 9.13 9.58 -4.31
C PHE A 58 9.92 8.39 -3.75
N CYS A 59 10.02 8.34 -2.43
CA CYS A 59 10.61 7.22 -1.73
C CYS A 59 9.89 6.97 -0.40
N ASP A 60 9.85 5.71 0.00
CA ASP A 60 9.35 5.34 1.31
C ASP A 60 10.51 5.33 2.30
N ILE A 61 10.34 6.06 3.38
CA ILE A 61 11.31 6.20 4.47
C ILE A 61 10.80 5.37 5.65
N GLU A 62 11.68 4.59 6.23
CA GLU A 62 11.32 3.81 7.41
C GLU A 62 10.93 4.75 8.56
N ARG A 63 9.73 4.53 9.11
CA ARG A 63 9.22 5.33 10.23
C ARG A 63 10.08 5.10 11.47
N PRO A 64 10.61 6.16 12.11
CA PRO A 64 11.32 6.00 13.38
C PRO A 64 10.37 5.52 14.48
N MET A 65 10.75 4.45 15.16
CA MET A 65 9.98 3.86 16.25
C MET A 65 10.54 4.27 17.61
N ARG A 66 9.64 4.46 18.59
CA ARG A 66 10.03 4.83 19.95
C ARG A 66 10.95 3.79 20.63
N TYR A 67 10.72 2.49 20.35
CA TYR A 67 11.46 1.40 20.98
C TYR A 67 12.37 0.71 19.97
N ARG A 68 13.59 0.39 20.37
CA ARG A 68 14.60 -0.27 19.51
C ARG A 68 14.14 -1.64 18.98
N TRP A 69 13.41 -2.40 19.79
CA TRP A 69 12.85 -3.68 19.34
C TRP A 69 11.80 -3.48 18.24
N ALA A 70 10.92 -2.49 18.40
CA ALA A 70 9.91 -2.14 17.40
C ALA A 70 10.57 -1.66 16.10
N GLN A 71 11.66 -0.89 16.16
CA GLN A 71 12.46 -0.49 15.01
C GLN A 71 13.04 -1.71 14.27
N LYS A 72 13.58 -2.71 14.99
CA LYS A 72 14.10 -3.94 14.39
C LYS A 72 12.99 -4.74 13.68
N VAL A 73 11.82 -4.87 14.31
CA VAL A 73 10.65 -5.54 13.71
C VAL A 73 10.18 -4.77 12.47
N ASN A 74 10.08 -3.45 12.55
CA ASN A 74 9.68 -2.60 11.42
C ASN A 74 10.66 -2.74 10.24
N HIS A 75 11.95 -2.69 10.52
CA HIS A 75 13.00 -2.88 9.52
C HIS A 75 12.90 -4.26 8.84
N TRP A 76 12.72 -5.32 9.64
CA TRP A 76 12.54 -6.67 9.11
C TRP A 76 11.30 -6.79 8.21
N LEU A 77 10.15 -6.24 8.66
CA LEU A 77 8.91 -6.19 7.89
C LEU A 77 9.09 -5.40 6.58
N GLY A 78 9.70 -4.21 6.65
CA GLY A 78 9.99 -3.39 5.48
C GLY A 78 10.84 -4.14 4.45
N ARG A 79 11.89 -4.79 4.91
CA ARG A 79 12.85 -5.48 4.04
C ARG A 79 12.28 -6.75 3.39
N HIS A 80 11.48 -7.52 4.09
CA HIS A 80 11.05 -8.85 3.64
C HIS A 80 9.63 -8.90 3.08
N LEU A 81 8.70 -8.11 3.65
CA LEU A 81 7.30 -8.11 3.24
C LEU A 81 6.98 -6.99 2.24
N MET A 82 7.46 -5.78 2.51
CA MET A 82 7.10 -4.64 1.67
C MET A 82 7.83 -4.64 0.33
N SER A 83 9.09 -5.08 0.29
CA SER A 83 9.80 -5.28 -0.98
C SER A 83 9.13 -6.33 -1.88
N ALA A 84 8.53 -7.37 -1.27
CA ALA A 84 7.79 -8.39 -2.00
C ALA A 84 6.38 -7.93 -2.45
N ALA A 85 5.85 -6.87 -1.83
CA ALA A 85 4.54 -6.27 -2.13
C ALA A 85 4.62 -5.00 -2.98
N SER A 86 5.83 -4.61 -3.43
CA SER A 86 6.02 -3.41 -4.25
C SER A 86 5.18 -3.46 -5.54
N ALA A 87 4.48 -2.37 -5.82
CA ALA A 87 3.73 -2.21 -7.06
C ALA A 87 4.69 -1.94 -8.24
N PRO A 88 4.35 -2.37 -9.46
CA PRO A 88 5.15 -2.04 -10.63
C PRO A 88 5.08 -0.54 -10.89
N ASN A 89 6.23 0.05 -11.18
CA ASN A 89 6.31 1.45 -11.63
C ASN A 89 6.17 1.58 -13.14
N ASP A 90 6.38 0.49 -13.89
CA ASP A 90 6.26 0.44 -15.35
C ASP A 90 5.66 -0.90 -15.81
N ILE A 91 5.19 -0.94 -17.07
CA ILE A 91 4.52 -2.10 -17.70
C ILE A 91 5.43 -3.35 -17.74
N GLY A 92 6.77 -3.17 -17.70
CA GLY A 92 7.74 -4.26 -17.73
C GLY A 92 8.25 -4.72 -16.37
N ASP A 93 7.89 -4.07 -15.28
CA ASP A 93 8.43 -4.36 -13.95
C ASP A 93 7.96 -5.72 -13.41
N ARG A 94 8.92 -6.51 -12.91
CA ARG A 94 8.63 -7.77 -12.23
C ARG A 94 8.05 -7.47 -10.85
N THR A 95 6.74 -7.64 -10.71
CA THR A 95 6.08 -7.55 -9.41
C THR A 95 6.47 -8.72 -8.51
N GLY A 96 6.65 -8.45 -7.22
CA GLY A 96 6.89 -9.49 -6.22
C GLY A 96 5.77 -10.55 -6.18
N GLY A 97 6.12 -11.78 -5.74
CA GLY A 97 5.18 -12.91 -5.69
C GLY A 97 3.91 -12.62 -4.89
N ILE A 98 4.02 -11.81 -3.83
CA ILE A 98 2.89 -11.36 -3.01
C ILE A 98 1.93 -10.51 -3.83
N ASN A 99 2.43 -9.61 -4.68
CA ASN A 99 1.57 -8.74 -5.49
C ASN A 99 0.78 -9.54 -6.55
N ARG A 100 1.36 -10.62 -7.08
CA ARG A 100 0.63 -11.58 -7.91
C ARG A 100 -0.46 -12.31 -7.13
N ALA A 101 -0.19 -12.68 -5.87
CA ALA A 101 -1.18 -13.31 -5.00
C ALA A 101 -2.33 -12.36 -4.63
N PHE A 102 -2.09 -11.04 -4.49
CA PHE A 102 -3.12 -10.05 -4.19
C PHE A 102 -4.23 -10.01 -5.25
N ARG A 103 -3.94 -10.28 -6.52
CA ARG A 103 -4.96 -10.39 -7.57
C ARG A 103 -5.98 -11.48 -7.25
N TYR A 104 -5.51 -12.64 -6.78
CA TYR A 104 -6.39 -13.75 -6.39
C TYR A 104 -7.12 -13.47 -5.08
N ILE A 105 -6.44 -12.87 -4.10
CA ILE A 105 -7.02 -12.47 -2.81
C ILE A 105 -8.15 -11.45 -3.03
N TYR A 106 -7.97 -10.51 -3.95
CA TYR A 106 -9.02 -9.55 -4.30
C TYR A 106 -10.26 -10.22 -4.88
N GLN A 107 -10.09 -11.20 -5.78
CA GLN A 107 -11.21 -11.98 -6.32
C GLN A 107 -11.92 -12.78 -5.23
N ILE A 108 -11.18 -13.45 -4.35
CA ILE A 108 -11.73 -14.17 -3.20
C ILE A 108 -12.55 -13.23 -2.30
N ARG A 109 -12.06 -12.01 -2.07
CA ARG A 109 -12.76 -10.98 -1.29
C ARG A 109 -14.08 -10.56 -1.94
N ILE A 110 -14.13 -10.40 -3.27
CA ILE A 110 -15.36 -10.05 -3.99
C ILE A 110 -16.39 -11.19 -3.84
N VAL A 111 -15.97 -12.43 -4.09
CA VAL A 111 -16.82 -13.62 -3.93
C VAL A 111 -17.32 -13.73 -2.49
N GLY A 112 -16.42 -13.57 -1.52
CA GLY A 112 -16.78 -13.60 -0.10
C GLY A 112 -17.79 -12.52 0.30
N LYS A 113 -17.67 -11.29 -0.23
CA LYS A 113 -18.66 -10.23 -0.01
C LYS A 113 -20.03 -10.58 -0.62
N ARG A 114 -20.07 -11.14 -1.83
CA ARG A 114 -21.32 -11.60 -2.48
C ARG A 114 -21.98 -12.71 -1.68
N LEU A 115 -21.22 -13.73 -1.27
CA LEU A 115 -21.70 -14.84 -0.47
C LEU A 115 -22.25 -14.35 0.89
N LYS A 116 -21.55 -13.44 1.56
CA LYS A 116 -21.99 -12.85 2.84
C LYS A 116 -23.27 -12.03 2.68
N LYS A 117 -23.46 -11.34 1.54
CA LYS A 117 -24.68 -10.59 1.24
C LYS A 117 -25.85 -11.52 0.96
N TRP A 118 -25.60 -12.67 0.31
CA TRP A 118 -26.62 -13.67 0.02
C TRP A 118 -27.02 -14.46 1.26
N ASN A 119 -26.06 -15.03 2.00
CA ASN A 119 -26.33 -15.78 3.23
C ASN A 119 -25.13 -15.72 4.20
N LYS A 120 -25.32 -15.05 5.35
CA LYS A 120 -24.27 -14.88 6.36
C LYS A 120 -23.83 -16.21 6.97
N THR A 121 -24.77 -17.14 7.23
CA THR A 121 -24.47 -18.43 7.84
C THR A 121 -23.58 -19.27 6.92
N VAL A 122 -23.97 -19.39 5.65
CA VAL A 122 -23.18 -20.11 4.63
C VAL A 122 -21.79 -19.50 4.49
N TYR A 123 -21.68 -18.17 4.46
CA TYR A 123 -20.39 -17.49 4.42
C TYR A 123 -19.47 -17.88 5.58
N TYR A 124 -19.99 -17.91 6.82
CA TYR A 124 -19.17 -18.26 7.98
C TYR A 124 -18.81 -19.74 8.00
N ILE A 125 -19.69 -20.63 7.59
CA ILE A 125 -19.39 -22.07 7.45
C ILE A 125 -18.25 -22.26 6.45
N VAL A 126 -18.36 -21.71 5.24
CA VAL A 126 -17.33 -21.82 4.21
C VAL A 126 -16.02 -21.20 4.68
N LYS A 127 -16.07 -20.04 5.33
CA LYS A 127 -14.90 -19.38 5.90
C LYS A 127 -14.16 -20.27 6.90
N TRP A 128 -14.89 -20.83 7.86
CA TRP A 128 -14.25 -21.66 8.90
C TRP A 128 -13.77 -23.00 8.39
N LEU A 129 -14.46 -23.61 7.42
CA LEU A 129 -13.98 -24.81 6.74
C LEU A 129 -12.66 -24.54 5.98
N LEU A 130 -12.56 -23.40 5.32
CA LEU A 130 -11.36 -23.03 4.59
C LEU A 130 -10.18 -22.76 5.54
N PHE A 131 -10.37 -22.03 6.62
CA PHE A 131 -9.33 -21.79 7.62
C PHE A 131 -8.94 -23.06 8.37
N GLY A 132 -9.89 -23.88 8.74
CA GLY A 132 -9.64 -25.17 9.38
C GLY A 132 -8.90 -26.14 8.46
N GLY A 133 -9.27 -26.18 7.18
CA GLY A 133 -8.55 -26.98 6.17
C GLY A 133 -7.10 -26.53 5.96
N ILE A 134 -6.85 -25.21 5.89
CA ILE A 134 -5.49 -24.67 5.79
C ILE A 134 -4.68 -25.01 7.06
N ALA A 135 -5.26 -24.81 8.25
CA ALA A 135 -4.59 -25.13 9.52
C ALA A 135 -4.25 -26.63 9.60
N TRP A 136 -5.18 -27.50 9.18
CA TRP A 136 -4.94 -28.94 9.14
C TRP A 136 -3.83 -29.32 8.14
N LEU A 137 -3.81 -28.71 6.95
CA LEU A 137 -2.75 -28.94 5.96
C LEU A 137 -1.37 -28.52 6.48
N ILE A 138 -1.30 -27.37 7.16
CA ILE A 138 -0.06 -26.91 7.79
C ILE A 138 0.37 -27.91 8.87
N TRP A 139 -0.55 -28.32 9.75
CA TRP A 139 -0.25 -29.29 10.79
C TRP A 139 0.22 -30.63 10.25
N SER A 140 -0.39 -31.14 9.17
CA SER A 140 -0.03 -32.43 8.56
C SER A 140 1.30 -32.41 7.79
N ALA A 141 1.85 -31.21 7.51
CA ALA A 141 3.12 -31.03 6.80
C ALA A 141 4.34 -30.95 7.75
N PHE A 142 4.11 -30.90 9.08
CA PHE A 142 5.14 -30.93 10.13
C PHE A 142 5.03 -32.18 10.98
#